data_6278530302d28d2adbbd131191841a80
#
_entry.id   6278530302d28d2adbbd131191841a80
#
_cell.length_a   1.000
_cell.length_b   1.000
_cell.length_c   1.000
_cell.angle_alpha   90.00
_cell.angle_beta   90.00
_cell.angle_gamma   90.00
#
_symmetry.space_group_name_H-M   'P 1'
#
loop_
_entity.id
_entity.type
_entity.pdbx_description
1 polymer ?
#
loop_
_entity_poly.entity_id
_entity_poly.type
_entity_poly.pdbx_seq_one_letter_code
_entity_poly.pdbx_strand_id
1 'polypeptide(L)'
;MKTREQKIISAWTKSNALYTKAAAILGVSYPELMVLYALQTMGELTQKQISESFALQKQTVNNVVKSLVQSELLQLAASQADKREKILLLTAKGKAYAQKIVLPLLKAEGRISQSIGEEKLQVMCDVYELFNLLLEKELNEGLQYEP
;
A
#
# COMPACT_ATOMS: atom_id res chain seq x y z
N MET A 1 20.26 17.03 -18.91
CA MET A 1 19.32 15.90 -19.19
C MET A 1 19.38 14.92 -18.02
N LYS A 2 18.23 14.44 -17.49
CA LYS A 2 18.21 13.49 -16.37
C LYS A 2 18.79 12.14 -16.80
N THR A 3 19.60 11.48 -15.91
CA THR A 3 20.03 10.10 -16.10
C THR A 3 18.84 9.13 -16.00
N ARG A 4 19.05 7.84 -16.34
CA ARG A 4 18.02 6.81 -16.24
C ARG A 4 17.56 6.63 -14.78
N GLU A 5 18.51 6.59 -13.85
CA GLU A 5 18.29 6.45 -12.41
C GLU A 5 17.46 7.64 -11.87
N GLN A 6 17.81 8.86 -12.25
CA GLN A 6 17.05 10.06 -11.90
C GLN A 6 15.62 10.02 -12.45
N LYS A 7 15.40 9.46 -13.64
CA LYS A 7 14.05 9.29 -14.21
C LYS A 7 13.24 8.26 -13.42
N ILE A 8 13.84 7.13 -13.02
CA ILE A 8 13.19 6.10 -12.22
C ILE A 8 12.75 6.67 -10.88
N ILE A 9 13.66 7.30 -10.12
CA ILE A 9 13.35 7.91 -8.83
C ILE A 9 12.29 9.00 -8.98
N SER A 10 12.41 9.86 -10.01
CA SER A 10 11.43 10.93 -10.26
C SER A 10 10.03 10.37 -10.61
N ALA A 11 9.94 9.27 -11.36
CA ALA A 11 8.68 8.62 -11.68
C ALA A 11 8.04 8.01 -10.43
N TRP A 12 8.80 7.29 -9.62
CA TRP A 12 8.35 6.68 -8.38
C TRP A 12 7.84 7.71 -7.37
N THR A 13 8.62 8.76 -7.10
CA THR A 13 8.21 9.83 -6.17
C THR A 13 6.97 10.56 -6.66
N LYS A 14 6.83 10.77 -7.98
CA LYS A 14 5.62 11.35 -8.56
C LYS A 14 4.40 10.45 -8.37
N SER A 15 4.53 9.13 -8.53
CA SER A 15 3.44 8.18 -8.27
C SER A 15 2.99 8.23 -6.82
N ASN A 16 3.91 8.24 -5.86
CA ASN A 16 3.59 8.37 -4.44
C ASN A 16 2.84 9.67 -4.12
N ALA A 17 3.26 10.80 -4.71
CA ALA A 17 2.58 12.08 -4.56
C ALA A 17 1.16 12.06 -5.15
N LEU A 18 0.94 11.35 -6.27
CA LEU A 18 -0.37 11.21 -6.88
C LEU A 18 -1.31 10.36 -6.02
N TYR A 19 -0.83 9.27 -5.41
CA TYR A 19 -1.64 8.50 -4.45
C TYR A 19 -1.96 9.29 -3.18
N THR A 20 -1.03 10.10 -2.68
CA THR A 20 -1.31 11.04 -1.58
C THR A 20 -2.39 12.05 -1.95
N LYS A 21 -2.33 12.58 -3.18
CA LYS A 21 -3.38 13.47 -3.71
C LYS A 21 -4.73 12.76 -3.85
N ALA A 22 -4.73 11.50 -4.31
CA ALA A 22 -5.94 10.69 -4.40
C ALA A 22 -6.58 10.49 -3.01
N ALA A 23 -5.79 10.19 -1.98
CA ALA A 23 -6.28 10.09 -0.60
C ALA A 23 -6.95 11.38 -0.15
N ALA A 24 -6.34 12.54 -0.39
CA ALA A 24 -6.90 13.84 -0.04
C ALA A 24 -8.24 14.11 -0.77
N ILE A 25 -8.35 13.76 -2.05
CA ILE A 25 -9.60 13.86 -2.83
C ILE A 25 -10.69 12.96 -2.23
N LEU A 26 -10.32 11.78 -1.75
CA LEU A 26 -11.21 10.81 -1.15
C LEU A 26 -11.55 11.14 0.33
N GLY A 27 -10.93 12.18 0.90
CA GLY A 27 -11.18 12.67 2.25
C GLY A 27 -10.54 11.84 3.37
N VAL A 28 -9.47 11.12 3.05
CA VAL A 28 -8.71 10.30 4.01
C VAL A 28 -7.21 10.60 3.94
N SER A 29 -6.45 10.15 4.94
CA SER A 29 -4.99 10.18 4.87
C SER A 29 -4.46 9.08 3.93
N TYR A 30 -3.25 9.26 3.40
CA TYR A 30 -2.61 8.22 2.59
C TYR A 30 -2.46 6.88 3.32
N PRO A 31 -2.01 6.82 4.59
CA PRO A 31 -1.97 5.56 5.32
C PRO A 31 -3.35 4.91 5.51
N GLU A 32 -4.37 5.71 5.79
CA GLU A 32 -5.74 5.19 5.90
C GLU A 32 -6.23 4.63 4.57
N LEU A 33 -5.99 5.32 3.47
CA LEU A 33 -6.31 4.82 2.13
C LEU A 33 -5.64 3.46 1.87
N MET A 34 -4.35 3.31 2.20
CA MET A 34 -3.62 2.06 1.99
C MET A 34 -4.12 0.92 2.87
N VAL A 35 -4.47 1.18 4.12
CA VAL A 35 -5.07 0.17 5.02
C VAL A 35 -6.43 -0.29 4.47
N LEU A 36 -7.29 0.64 4.08
CA LEU A 36 -8.60 0.32 3.51
C LEU A 36 -8.47 -0.41 2.17
N TYR A 37 -7.53 0.01 1.32
CA TYR A 37 -7.21 -0.62 0.04
C TYR A 37 -6.77 -2.07 0.24
N ALA A 38 -5.84 -2.30 1.18
CA ALA A 38 -5.37 -3.64 1.52
C ALA A 38 -6.53 -4.55 1.96
N LEU A 39 -7.33 -4.11 2.92
CA LEU A 39 -8.44 -4.89 3.45
C LEU A 39 -9.56 -5.12 2.42
N GLN A 40 -9.77 -4.17 1.51
CA GLN A 40 -10.77 -4.28 0.44
C GLN A 40 -10.34 -5.24 -0.68
N THR A 41 -9.04 -5.28 -1.00
CA THR A 41 -8.53 -6.03 -2.16
C THR A 41 -7.91 -7.37 -1.80
N MET A 42 -7.31 -7.47 -0.62
CA MET A 42 -6.58 -8.67 -0.15
C MET A 42 -7.33 -9.44 0.94
N GLY A 43 -8.38 -8.83 1.53
CA GLY A 43 -9.19 -9.46 2.57
C GLY A 43 -8.61 -9.31 3.97
N GLU A 44 -8.68 -10.38 4.76
CA GLU A 44 -8.25 -10.38 6.16
C GLU A 44 -6.72 -10.36 6.27
N LEU A 45 -6.17 -9.38 6.99
CA LEU A 45 -4.73 -9.17 7.13
C LEU A 45 -4.37 -8.83 8.57
N THR A 46 -3.13 -9.11 8.94
CA THR A 46 -2.51 -8.56 10.15
C THR A 46 -1.94 -7.17 9.88
N GLN A 47 -1.70 -6.38 10.94
CA GLN A 47 -1.02 -5.08 10.80
C GLN A 47 0.38 -5.23 10.18
N LYS A 48 1.08 -6.32 10.50
CA LYS A 48 2.40 -6.63 9.94
C LYS A 48 2.33 -6.82 8.42
N GLN A 49 1.39 -7.61 7.93
CA GLN A 49 1.20 -7.83 6.49
C GLN A 49 0.91 -6.53 5.74
N ILE A 50 0.06 -5.65 6.30
CA ILE A 50 -0.22 -4.34 5.70
C ILE A 50 1.04 -3.47 5.69
N SER A 51 1.77 -3.41 6.80
CA SER A 51 3.02 -2.64 6.92
C SER A 51 4.05 -3.06 5.87
N GLU A 52 4.23 -4.37 5.70
CA GLU A 52 5.17 -4.94 4.73
C GLU A 52 4.72 -4.73 3.28
N SER A 53 3.44 -4.99 2.96
CA SER A 53 2.91 -4.88 1.60
C SER A 53 2.92 -3.45 1.04
N PHE A 54 2.77 -2.45 1.89
CA PHE A 54 2.68 -1.04 1.48
C PHE A 54 3.83 -0.17 2.00
N ALA A 55 4.89 -0.79 2.55
CA ALA A 55 6.05 -0.11 3.12
C ALA A 55 5.67 1.01 4.11
N LEU A 56 4.65 0.78 4.93
CA LEU A 56 4.18 1.71 5.95
C LEU A 56 4.87 1.42 7.29
N GLN A 57 5.17 2.46 8.05
CA GLN A 57 5.70 2.29 9.40
C GLN A 57 4.68 1.62 10.31
N LYS A 58 5.11 0.66 11.13
CA LYS A 58 4.25 -0.08 12.06
C LYS A 58 3.41 0.82 12.95
N GLN A 59 4.01 1.91 13.47
CA GLN A 59 3.29 2.87 14.32
C GLN A 59 2.19 3.60 13.54
N THR A 60 2.43 3.94 12.28
CA THR A 60 1.45 4.58 11.41
C THR A 60 0.24 3.65 11.17
N VAL A 61 0.49 2.39 10.81
CA VAL A 61 -0.57 1.38 10.64
C VAL A 61 -1.35 1.19 11.95
N ASN A 62 -0.66 1.08 13.08
CA ASN A 62 -1.30 0.93 14.39
C ASN A 62 -2.23 2.13 14.73
N ASN A 63 -1.81 3.35 14.43
CA ASN A 63 -2.63 4.54 14.66
C ASN A 63 -3.90 4.55 13.80
N VAL A 64 -3.77 4.20 12.52
CA VAL A 64 -4.92 4.06 11.61
C VAL A 64 -5.88 2.98 12.11
N VAL A 65 -5.37 1.81 12.46
CA VAL A 65 -6.19 0.70 12.97
C VAL A 65 -6.93 1.09 14.23
N LYS A 66 -6.29 1.75 15.19
CA LYS A 66 -6.94 2.25 16.40
C LYS A 66 -8.09 3.20 16.08
N SER A 67 -7.88 4.14 15.15
CA SER A 67 -8.91 5.08 14.73
C SER A 67 -10.11 4.37 14.07
N LEU A 68 -9.85 3.40 13.19
CA LEU A 68 -10.90 2.63 12.52
C LEU A 68 -11.68 1.73 13.50
N VAL A 69 -11.01 1.17 14.51
CA VAL A 69 -11.67 0.40 15.58
C VAL A 69 -12.55 1.31 16.43
N GLN A 70 -12.07 2.49 16.83
CA GLN A 70 -12.86 3.48 17.58
C GLN A 70 -14.11 3.94 16.81
N SER A 71 -14.02 3.99 15.49
CA SER A 71 -15.15 4.35 14.60
C SER A 71 -16.05 3.16 14.26
N GLU A 72 -15.80 1.99 14.86
CA GLU A 72 -16.54 0.75 14.62
C GLU A 72 -16.49 0.25 13.16
N LEU A 73 -15.44 0.64 12.44
CA LEU A 73 -15.20 0.23 11.06
C LEU A 73 -14.35 -1.06 10.97
N LEU A 74 -13.54 -1.32 12.01
CA LEU A 74 -12.70 -2.50 12.15
C LEU A 74 -12.96 -3.21 13.46
N GLN A 75 -12.82 -4.52 13.43
CA GLN A 75 -12.70 -5.38 14.61
C GLN A 75 -11.45 -6.24 14.52
N LEU A 76 -10.95 -6.66 15.68
CA LEU A 76 -9.76 -7.49 15.79
C LEU A 76 -10.18 -8.91 16.19
N ALA A 77 -9.67 -9.90 15.46
CA ALA A 77 -9.82 -11.32 15.81
C ALA A 77 -8.47 -11.96 16.07
N ALA A 78 -8.44 -13.04 16.85
CA ALA A 78 -7.22 -13.80 17.02
C ALA A 78 -6.85 -14.54 15.72
N SER A 79 -5.56 -14.48 15.34
CA SER A 79 -5.05 -15.27 14.22
C SER A 79 -5.07 -16.77 14.61
N GLN A 80 -5.46 -17.62 13.66
CA GLN A 80 -5.35 -19.07 13.85
C GLN A 80 -3.91 -19.58 13.72
N ALA A 81 -3.08 -18.86 12.93
CA ALA A 81 -1.69 -19.20 12.70
C ALA A 81 -0.78 -18.78 13.86
N ASP A 82 -1.00 -17.59 14.44
CA ASP A 82 -0.30 -17.11 15.62
C ASP A 82 -1.26 -16.34 16.53
N LYS A 83 -1.52 -16.89 17.72
CA LYS A 83 -2.42 -16.29 18.72
C LYS A 83 -1.94 -14.93 19.25
N ARG A 84 -0.68 -14.57 19.02
CA ARG A 84 -0.12 -13.25 19.39
C ARG A 84 -0.47 -12.17 18.37
N GLU A 85 -0.78 -12.56 17.13
CA GLU A 85 -1.18 -11.64 16.08
C GLU A 85 -2.70 -11.47 16.05
N LYS A 86 -3.12 -10.26 15.69
CA LYS A 86 -4.54 -9.93 15.47
C LYS A 86 -4.81 -9.76 13.99
N ILE A 87 -5.85 -10.42 13.53
CA ILE A 87 -6.39 -10.24 12.18
C ILE A 87 -7.35 -9.05 12.20
N LEU A 88 -7.23 -8.20 11.22
CA LEU A 88 -8.09 -7.05 10.98
C LEU A 88 -9.28 -7.47 10.13
N LEU A 89 -10.47 -7.23 10.63
CA LEU A 89 -11.72 -7.54 9.96
C LEU A 89 -12.55 -6.27 9.79
N LEU A 90 -12.97 -5.98 8.57
CA LEU A 90 -13.94 -4.93 8.32
C LEU A 90 -15.31 -5.35 8.88
N THR A 91 -15.93 -4.50 9.69
CA THR A 91 -17.33 -4.66 10.08
C THR A 91 -18.24 -4.44 8.87
N ALA A 92 -19.55 -4.68 8.99
CA ALA A 92 -20.50 -4.34 7.92
C ALA A 92 -20.44 -2.84 7.56
N LYS A 93 -20.36 -1.97 8.58
CA LYS A 93 -20.16 -0.52 8.43
C LYS A 93 -18.80 -0.21 7.78
N GLY A 94 -17.74 -0.93 8.18
CA GLY A 94 -16.40 -0.79 7.64
C GLY A 94 -16.30 -1.21 6.17
N LYS A 95 -16.99 -2.28 5.77
CA LYS A 95 -17.06 -2.71 4.36
C LYS A 95 -17.71 -1.66 3.48
N ALA A 96 -18.82 -1.09 3.92
CA ALA A 96 -19.49 0.00 3.20
C ALA A 96 -18.60 1.24 3.08
N TYR A 97 -17.92 1.61 4.17
CA TYR A 97 -16.99 2.72 4.19
C TYR A 97 -15.77 2.49 3.28
N ALA A 98 -15.10 1.34 3.41
CA ALA A 98 -13.97 0.98 2.57
C ALA A 98 -14.33 0.95 1.08
N GLN A 99 -15.49 0.38 0.74
CA GLN A 99 -15.98 0.35 -0.63
C GLN A 99 -16.19 1.77 -1.19
N LYS A 100 -16.80 2.66 -0.40
CA LYS A 100 -17.00 4.07 -0.78
C LYS A 100 -15.69 4.79 -1.08
N ILE A 101 -14.66 4.55 -0.26
CA ILE A 101 -13.35 5.20 -0.40
C ILE A 101 -12.53 4.57 -1.51
N VAL A 102 -12.44 3.24 -1.55
CA VAL A 102 -11.48 2.51 -2.41
C VAL A 102 -12.01 2.30 -3.84
N LEU A 103 -13.31 2.08 -4.01
CA LEU A 103 -13.86 1.76 -5.33
C LEU A 103 -13.60 2.83 -6.42
N PRO A 104 -13.68 4.15 -6.15
CA PRO A 104 -13.32 5.15 -7.15
C PRO A 104 -11.86 5.03 -7.62
N LEU A 105 -10.94 4.73 -6.70
CA LEU A 105 -9.53 4.51 -7.02
C LEU A 105 -9.35 3.25 -7.87
N LEU A 106 -9.93 2.13 -7.48
CA LEU A 106 -9.87 0.87 -8.25
C LEU A 106 -10.42 1.03 -9.66
N LYS A 107 -11.52 1.79 -9.83
CA LYS A 107 -12.06 2.10 -11.16
C LYS A 107 -11.10 2.95 -12.00
N ALA A 108 -10.42 3.91 -11.37
CA ALA A 108 -9.41 4.73 -12.05
C ALA A 108 -8.21 3.86 -12.46
N GLU A 109 -7.70 3.02 -11.57
CA GLU A 109 -6.61 2.08 -11.85
C GLU A 109 -6.98 1.09 -12.96
N GLY A 110 -8.21 0.58 -12.96
CA GLY A 110 -8.70 -0.29 -14.04
C GLY A 110 -8.67 0.40 -15.43
N ARG A 111 -9.09 1.67 -15.52
CA ARG A 111 -8.99 2.45 -16.77
C ARG A 111 -7.54 2.70 -17.19
N ILE A 112 -6.66 2.97 -16.23
CA ILE A 112 -5.23 3.14 -16.50
C ILE A 112 -4.64 1.84 -17.01
N SER A 113 -4.95 0.72 -16.37
CA SER A 113 -4.50 -0.62 -16.78
C SER A 113 -4.93 -0.97 -18.19
N GLN A 114 -6.20 -0.71 -18.54
CA GLN A 114 -6.70 -0.88 -19.91
C GLN A 114 -5.98 0.01 -20.93
N SER A 115 -5.64 1.24 -20.55
CA SER A 115 -4.94 2.19 -21.43
C SER A 115 -3.48 1.81 -21.68
N ILE A 116 -2.80 1.24 -20.67
CA ILE A 116 -1.41 0.80 -20.78
C ILE A 116 -1.30 -0.55 -21.49
N GLY A 117 -2.21 -1.47 -21.17
CA GLY A 117 -2.24 -2.84 -21.65
C GLY A 117 -1.49 -3.79 -20.70
N GLU A 118 -2.00 -5.02 -20.62
CA GLU A 118 -1.56 -6.02 -19.63
C GLU A 118 -0.08 -6.41 -19.79
N GLU A 119 0.38 -6.59 -21.04
CA GLU A 119 1.78 -6.95 -21.32
C GLU A 119 2.78 -5.92 -20.76
N LYS A 120 2.51 -4.62 -20.97
CA LYS A 120 3.38 -3.56 -20.45
C LYS A 120 3.31 -3.44 -18.93
N LEU A 121 2.14 -3.68 -18.35
CA LEU A 121 1.98 -3.70 -16.89
C LEU A 121 2.73 -4.87 -16.28
N GLN A 122 2.68 -6.06 -16.89
CA GLN A 122 3.43 -7.21 -16.41
C GLN A 122 4.94 -6.93 -16.45
N VAL A 123 5.45 -6.39 -17.56
CA VAL A 123 6.87 -5.98 -17.66
C VAL A 123 7.22 -4.96 -16.59
N MET A 124 6.35 -3.99 -16.31
CA MET A 124 6.59 -3.00 -15.26
C MET A 124 6.67 -3.65 -13.87
N CYS A 125 5.77 -4.58 -13.56
CA CYS A 125 5.81 -5.33 -12.30
C CYS A 125 7.11 -6.14 -12.17
N ASP A 126 7.46 -6.92 -13.18
CA ASP A 126 8.66 -7.77 -13.19
C ASP A 126 9.94 -6.94 -13.00
N VAL A 127 10.02 -5.78 -13.68
CA VAL A 127 11.18 -4.88 -13.57
C VAL A 127 11.24 -4.22 -12.18
N TYR A 128 10.10 -3.84 -11.59
CA TYR A 128 10.07 -3.29 -10.24
C TYR A 128 10.47 -4.31 -9.19
N GLU A 129 9.99 -5.54 -9.30
CA GLU A 129 10.37 -6.64 -8.41
C GLU A 129 11.87 -6.92 -8.48
N LEU A 130 12.42 -7.01 -9.69
CA LEU A 130 13.85 -7.18 -9.90
C LEU A 130 14.67 -6.00 -9.33
N PHE A 131 14.23 -4.77 -9.58
CA PHE A 131 14.90 -3.58 -9.05
C PHE A 131 14.94 -3.59 -7.53
N ASN A 132 13.82 -3.92 -6.89
CA ASN A 132 13.72 -3.98 -5.42
C ASN A 132 14.61 -5.09 -4.85
N LEU A 133 14.64 -6.27 -5.49
CA LEU A 133 15.49 -7.39 -5.07
C LEU A 133 16.99 -7.01 -5.15
N LEU A 134 17.41 -6.37 -6.25
CA LEU A 134 18.79 -5.96 -6.42
C LEU A 134 19.18 -4.83 -5.48
N LEU A 135 18.27 -3.86 -5.25
CA LEU A 135 18.50 -2.77 -4.29
C LEU A 135 18.65 -3.33 -2.86
N GLU A 136 17.78 -4.26 -2.46
CA GLU A 136 17.87 -4.91 -1.15
C GLU A 136 19.21 -5.65 -0.97
N LYS A 137 19.68 -6.34 -2.02
CA LYS A 137 20.99 -6.98 -2.01
C LYS A 137 22.12 -5.97 -1.76
N GLU A 138 22.14 -4.86 -2.51
CA GLU A 138 23.15 -3.80 -2.36
C GLU A 138 23.11 -3.19 -0.94
N LEU A 139 21.89 -3.00 -0.37
CA LEU A 139 21.73 -2.50 0.99
C LEU A 139 22.27 -3.48 2.04
N ASN A 140 22.08 -4.78 1.84
CA ASN A 140 22.54 -5.83 2.76
C ASN A 140 24.06 -6.06 2.66
N GLU A 141 24.66 -5.82 1.51
CA GLU A 141 26.12 -5.85 1.32
C GLU A 141 26.82 -4.60 1.90
N GLY A 142 26.06 -3.60 2.28
CA GLY A 142 26.48 -2.36 2.92
C GLY A 142 26.80 -1.26 1.92
N LEU A 143 26.05 -0.14 2.04
CA LEU A 143 26.38 1.09 1.32
C LEU A 143 27.71 1.63 1.84
N GLN A 144 28.73 1.72 0.98
CA GLN A 144 29.98 2.34 1.34
C GLN A 144 29.82 3.86 1.33
N TYR A 145 29.98 4.46 2.49
CA TYR A 145 30.12 5.91 2.62
C TYR A 145 31.60 6.25 2.53
N GLU A 146 32.02 6.84 1.45
CA GLU A 146 33.33 7.46 1.33
C GLU A 146 33.23 8.91 1.84
N PRO A 147 33.92 9.29 2.92
CA PRO A 147 33.87 10.62 3.48
C PRO A 147 34.52 11.67 2.57
#